data_2671fad7a58de01376d0715934ebdbb0
#
_entry.id   2671fad7a58de01376d0715934ebdbb0
#
_cell.length_a   1.000
_cell.length_b   1.000
_cell.length_c   1.000
_cell.angle_alpha   90.00
_cell.angle_beta   90.00
_cell.angle_gamma   90.00
#
_symmetry.space_group_name_H-M   'P 1'
#
loop_
_entity.id
_entity.type
_entity.pdbx_description
1 polymer ?
#
loop_
_entity_poly.entity_id
_entity_poly.type
_entity_poly.pdbx_seq_one_letter_code
_entity_poly.pdbx_strand_id
1 'polypeptide(L)'
;MEELAKKYKEISLDIIDNLEKNDSYDVNILLDKRQEILENINDRNLFKQILVEDGILEIDKKIHSLLKEKMIKIKMEIKEHKKSIQANNSYANFSKEKLNIFNKKV
;
A
#
# COMPACT_ATOMS: atom_id res chain seq x y z
N MET A 1 18.09 18.67 -6.80
CA MET A 1 17.91 17.32 -6.25
C MET A 1 17.61 17.28 -4.76
N GLU A 2 18.28 18.06 -3.97
CA GLU A 2 18.02 18.09 -2.52
C GLU A 2 16.61 18.52 -2.18
N GLU A 3 16.06 19.48 -2.90
CA GLU A 3 14.67 19.91 -2.71
C GLU A 3 13.66 18.82 -3.04
N LEU A 4 13.91 18.06 -4.10
CA LEU A 4 13.06 16.94 -4.47
C LEU A 4 13.15 15.80 -3.45
N ALA A 5 14.34 15.54 -2.93
CA ALA A 5 14.54 14.56 -1.87
C ALA A 5 13.79 14.96 -0.61
N LYS A 6 13.83 16.23 -0.26
CA LYS A 6 13.09 16.76 0.89
C LYS A 6 11.59 16.61 0.70
N LYS A 7 11.08 16.93 -0.49
CA LYS A 7 9.66 16.73 -0.81
C LYS A 7 9.26 15.27 -0.74
N TYR A 8 10.08 14.39 -1.26
CA TYR A 8 9.85 12.95 -1.21
C TYR A 8 9.74 12.47 0.24
N LYS A 9 10.64 12.92 1.10
CA LYS A 9 10.62 12.59 2.52
C LYS A 9 9.37 13.12 3.20
N GLU A 10 8.99 14.37 2.95
CA GLU A 10 7.79 14.98 3.52
C GLU A 10 6.53 14.22 3.10
N ILE A 11 6.42 13.87 1.82
CA ILE A 11 5.30 13.08 1.32
C ILE A 11 5.27 11.71 2.01
N SER A 12 6.43 11.10 2.20
CA SER A 12 6.53 9.80 2.87
C SER A 12 6.07 9.86 4.32
N LEU A 13 6.41 10.92 5.03
CA LEU A 13 5.94 11.15 6.40
C LEU A 13 4.44 11.38 6.44
N ASP A 14 3.90 12.11 5.47
CA ASP A 14 2.45 12.30 5.34
C ASP A 14 1.72 10.99 5.08
N ILE A 15 2.31 10.09 4.30
CA ILE A 15 1.76 8.75 4.07
C ILE A 15 1.65 8.01 5.40
N ILE A 16 2.68 8.04 6.23
CA ILE A 16 2.66 7.39 7.54
C ILE A 16 1.53 7.97 8.40
N ASP A 17 1.43 9.29 8.44
CA ASP A 17 0.40 9.98 9.23
C ASP A 17 -1.01 9.57 8.79
N ASN A 18 -1.25 9.54 7.49
CA ASN A 18 -2.55 9.15 6.95
C ASN A 18 -2.85 7.67 7.16
N LEU A 19 -1.86 6.81 7.08
CA LEU A 19 -2.05 5.38 7.36
C LEU A 19 -2.40 5.15 8.82
N GLU A 20 -1.79 5.88 9.74
CA GLU A 20 -2.09 5.79 11.16
C GLU A 20 -3.50 6.30 11.47
N LYS A 21 -3.99 7.27 10.70
CA LYS A 21 -5.35 7.83 10.85
C LYS A 21 -6.42 7.06 10.06
N ASN A 22 -6.03 6.00 9.35
CA ASN A 22 -6.93 5.20 8.49
C ASN A 22 -7.55 5.99 7.33
N ASP A 23 -6.87 7.01 6.83
CA ASP A 23 -7.30 7.79 5.68
C ASP A 23 -6.62 7.26 4.41
N SER A 24 -7.19 6.20 3.83
CA SER A 24 -6.60 5.53 2.67
C SER A 24 -6.74 6.29 1.36
N TYR A 25 -7.65 7.24 1.28
CA TYR A 25 -7.85 8.03 0.06
C TYR A 25 -6.65 8.93 -0.22
N ASP A 26 -6.21 9.66 0.79
CA ASP A 26 -5.07 10.56 0.67
C ASP A 26 -3.76 9.81 0.45
N VAL A 27 -3.65 8.59 0.97
CA VAL A 27 -2.46 7.75 0.79
C VAL A 27 -2.21 7.46 -0.67
N ASN A 28 -3.23 7.13 -1.45
CA ASN A 28 -3.08 6.87 -2.88
C ASN A 28 -2.58 8.09 -3.63
N ILE A 29 -3.10 9.26 -3.32
CA ILE A 29 -2.66 10.52 -3.91
C ILE A 29 -1.19 10.79 -3.57
N LEU A 30 -0.81 10.56 -2.34
CA LEU A 30 0.56 10.77 -1.88
C LEU A 30 1.53 9.78 -2.54
N LEU A 31 1.15 8.53 -2.70
CA LEU A 31 1.96 7.53 -3.40
C LEU A 31 2.16 7.92 -4.87
N ASP A 32 1.12 8.42 -5.52
CA ASP A 32 1.22 8.91 -6.89
C ASP A 32 2.19 10.09 -7.01
N LYS A 33 2.14 11.00 -6.05
CA LYS A 33 3.08 12.14 -6.00
C LYS A 33 4.52 11.69 -5.82
N ARG A 34 4.75 10.69 -4.98
CA ARG A 34 6.09 10.09 -4.81
C ARG A 34 6.59 9.50 -6.12
N GLN A 35 5.76 8.76 -6.79
CA GLN A 35 6.09 8.13 -8.07
C GLN A 35 6.41 9.17 -9.14
N GLU A 36 5.65 10.25 -9.18
CA GLU A 36 5.89 11.35 -10.10
C GLU A 36 7.26 11.98 -9.89
N ILE A 37 7.68 12.17 -8.64
CA ILE A 37 9.01 12.66 -8.33
C ILE A 37 10.07 11.71 -8.88
N LEU A 38 9.90 10.40 -8.66
CA LEU A 38 10.86 9.39 -9.13
C LEU A 38 10.96 9.36 -10.66
N GLU A 39 9.87 9.58 -11.36
CA GLU A 39 9.85 9.59 -12.82
C GLU A 39 10.57 10.79 -13.42
N ASN A 40 10.63 11.90 -12.69
CA ASN A 40 11.23 13.14 -13.17
C ASN A 40 12.67 13.36 -12.76
N ILE A 41 13.30 12.35 -12.15
CA ILE A 41 14.67 12.44 -11.67
C ILE A 41 15.63 11.95 -12.73
N ASN A 42 16.67 12.74 -13.02
CA ASN A 42 17.70 12.41 -14.00
C ASN A 42 18.76 11.47 -13.44
N ASP A 43 19.18 11.67 -12.20
CA ASP A 43 20.19 10.83 -11.55
C ASP A 43 19.58 10.10 -10.36
N ARG A 44 19.12 8.88 -10.61
CA ARG A 44 18.46 8.06 -9.58
C ARG A 44 19.42 7.61 -8.49
N ASN A 45 20.67 7.35 -8.84
CA ASN A 45 21.66 6.90 -7.87
C ASN A 45 21.99 7.99 -6.86
N LEU A 46 22.21 9.21 -7.32
CA LEU A 46 22.45 10.35 -6.44
C LEU A 46 21.23 10.64 -5.57
N PHE A 47 20.05 10.62 -6.16
CA PHE A 47 18.80 10.85 -5.42
C PHE A 47 18.60 9.81 -4.32
N LYS A 48 18.82 8.55 -4.64
CA LYS A 48 18.74 7.46 -3.67
C LYS A 48 19.74 7.66 -2.52
N GLN A 49 20.94 8.07 -2.84
CA GLN A 49 21.98 8.32 -1.85
C GLN A 49 21.58 9.45 -0.89
N ILE A 50 21.02 10.53 -1.41
CA ILE A 50 20.52 11.64 -0.60
C ILE A 50 19.39 11.17 0.32
N LEU A 51 18.43 10.40 -0.20
CA LEU A 51 17.32 9.86 0.58
C LEU A 51 17.81 8.93 1.69
N VAL A 52 18.77 8.08 1.40
CA VAL A 52 19.34 7.17 2.42
C VAL A 52 20.00 7.97 3.55
N GLU A 53 20.74 9.02 3.21
CA GLU A 53 21.34 9.90 4.20
C GLU A 53 20.30 10.61 5.06
N ASP A 54 19.12 10.91 4.49
CA ASP A 54 18.01 11.54 5.19
C ASP A 54 17.15 10.56 6.00
N GLY A 55 17.50 9.26 6.00
CA GLY A 55 16.81 8.26 6.79
C GLY A 55 15.57 7.67 6.14
N ILE A 56 15.47 7.72 4.81
CA ILE A 56 14.29 7.23 4.08
C ILE A 56 14.07 5.73 4.26
N LEU A 57 15.13 4.94 4.50
CA LEU A 57 15.00 3.50 4.64
C LEU A 57 14.12 3.11 5.81
N GLU A 58 14.26 3.77 6.94
CA GLU A 58 13.40 3.52 8.10
C GLU A 58 11.97 3.98 7.87
N ILE A 59 11.82 5.12 7.20
CA ILE A 59 10.49 5.65 6.83
C ILE A 59 9.79 4.67 5.89
N ASP A 60 10.48 4.16 4.88
CA ASP A 60 9.91 3.21 3.94
C ASP A 60 9.55 1.88 4.61
N LYS A 61 10.37 1.41 5.56
CA LYS A 61 10.05 0.22 6.34
C LYS A 61 8.76 0.41 7.13
N LYS A 62 8.59 1.57 7.73
CA LYS A 62 7.37 1.87 8.49
C LYS A 62 6.15 1.94 7.58
N ILE A 63 6.27 2.58 6.43
CA ILE A 63 5.20 2.61 5.41
C ILE A 63 4.82 1.19 5.01
N HIS A 64 5.82 0.38 4.70
CA HIS A 64 5.60 -1.00 4.27
C HIS A 64 4.88 -1.82 5.36
N SER A 65 5.29 -1.68 6.61
CA SER A 65 4.65 -2.35 7.73
C SER A 65 3.20 -1.94 7.92
N LEU A 66 2.92 -0.64 7.83
CA LEU A 66 1.56 -0.11 7.97
C LEU A 66 0.66 -0.55 6.83
N LEU A 67 1.17 -0.55 5.60
CA LEU A 67 0.42 -1.04 4.44
C LEU A 67 0.13 -2.54 4.57
N LYS A 68 1.09 -3.31 5.05
CA LYS A 68 0.91 -4.74 5.27
C LYS A 68 -0.15 -5.03 6.31
N GLU A 69 -0.14 -4.31 7.43
CA GLU A 69 -1.17 -4.43 8.46
C GLU A 69 -2.55 -4.12 7.90
N LYS A 70 -2.66 -3.08 7.09
CA LYS A 70 -3.92 -2.69 6.47
C LYS A 70 -4.42 -3.74 5.49
N MET A 71 -3.54 -4.33 4.70
CA MET A 71 -3.89 -5.42 3.79
C MET A 71 -4.39 -6.65 4.54
N ILE A 72 -3.76 -7.00 5.64
CA ILE A 72 -4.18 -8.12 6.48
C ILE A 72 -5.59 -7.87 7.02
N LYS A 73 -5.84 -6.66 7.51
CA LYS A 73 -7.15 -6.25 8.03
C LYS A 73 -8.25 -6.38 6.98
N ILE A 74 -7.99 -5.90 5.77
CA ILE A 74 -8.93 -6.00 4.66
C ILE A 74 -9.20 -7.46 4.31
N LYS A 75 -8.18 -8.29 4.26
CA LYS A 75 -8.32 -9.72 3.98
C LYS A 75 -9.17 -10.42 5.03
N MET A 76 -9.01 -10.08 6.30
CA MET A 76 -9.82 -10.63 7.38
C MET A 76 -11.29 -10.22 7.26
N GLU A 77 -11.55 -8.96 6.95
CA GLU A 77 -12.91 -8.46 6.74
C GLU A 77 -13.60 -9.17 5.58
N ILE A 78 -12.92 -9.36 4.47
CA ILE A 78 -13.44 -10.11 3.32
C ILE A 78 -13.74 -11.55 3.70
N LYS A 79 -12.87 -12.19 4.46
CA LYS A 79 -13.05 -13.56 4.91
C LYS A 79 -14.29 -13.71 5.80
N GLU A 80 -14.49 -12.80 6.74
CA GLU A 80 -15.67 -12.77 7.60
C GLU A 80 -16.94 -12.54 6.80
N HIS A 81 -16.91 -11.63 5.85
CA HIS A 81 -18.04 -11.36 4.98
C HIS A 81 -18.43 -12.59 4.16
N LYS A 82 -17.46 -13.31 3.61
CA LYS A 82 -17.68 -14.56 2.88
C LYS A 82 -18.30 -15.64 3.77
N LYS A 83 -17.83 -15.77 5.00
CA LYS A 83 -18.42 -16.71 5.97
C LYS A 83 -19.88 -16.37 6.25
N SER A 84 -20.20 -15.10 6.43
CA SER A 84 -21.56 -14.65 6.67
C SER A 84 -22.49 -14.99 5.50
N ILE A 85 -22.04 -14.79 4.28
CA ILE A 85 -22.77 -15.14 3.06
C ILE A 85 -22.97 -16.64 2.96
N GLN A 86 -21.96 -17.45 3.24
CA GLN A 86 -22.02 -18.89 3.20
C GLN A 86 -23.00 -19.47 4.20
N ALA A 87 -23.13 -18.83 5.36
CA ALA A 87 -24.06 -19.27 6.39
C ALA A 87 -25.50 -19.02 6.02
N ASN A 88 -25.79 -18.07 5.11
CA ASN A 88 -27.15 -17.60 4.87
C ASN A 88 -27.82 -18.16 3.61
N ASN A 89 -27.09 -18.77 2.66
CA ASN A 89 -27.74 -19.30 1.45
C ASN A 89 -26.83 -20.19 0.62
N SER A 90 -27.39 -20.79 -0.44
CA SER A 90 -26.70 -21.62 -1.42
C SER A 90 -25.69 -20.87 -2.30
N TYR A 91 -25.51 -19.62 -2.04
CA TYR A 91 -24.52 -18.77 -2.71
C TYR A 91 -23.10 -19.28 -2.52
N ALA A 92 -22.87 -20.06 -1.48
CA ALA A 92 -21.61 -20.69 -1.18
C ALA A 92 -21.08 -21.55 -2.35
N ASN A 93 -21.97 -22.26 -3.01
CA ASN A 93 -21.59 -23.13 -4.14
C ASN A 93 -21.10 -22.33 -5.33
N PHE A 94 -21.76 -21.22 -5.62
CA PHE A 94 -21.35 -20.33 -6.71
C PHE A 94 -19.98 -19.70 -6.43
N SER A 95 -19.78 -19.23 -5.23
CA SER A 95 -18.49 -18.66 -4.81
C SER A 95 -17.38 -19.68 -4.87
N LYS A 96 -17.66 -20.91 -4.49
CA LYS A 96 -16.70 -22.02 -4.54
C LYS A 96 -16.27 -22.33 -5.97
N GLU A 97 -17.20 -22.39 -6.89
CA GLU A 97 -16.89 -22.61 -8.29
C GLU A 97 -16.01 -21.51 -8.86
N LYS A 98 -16.33 -20.26 -8.57
CA LYS A 98 -15.53 -19.12 -9.00
C LYS A 98 -14.12 -19.18 -8.45
N LEU A 99 -13.97 -19.48 -7.18
CA LEU A 99 -12.67 -19.61 -6.53
C LEU A 99 -11.87 -20.76 -7.13
N ASN A 100 -12.52 -21.86 -7.44
CA ASN A 100 -11.87 -23.01 -8.07
C ASN A 100 -11.36 -22.70 -9.47
N ILE A 101 -12.09 -21.89 -10.21
CA ILE A 101 -11.65 -21.42 -11.54
C ILE A 101 -10.38 -20.58 -11.40
N PHE A 102 -10.34 -19.69 -10.44
CA PHE A 102 -9.16 -18.89 -10.16
C PHE A 102 -7.98 -19.74 -9.70
N ASN A 103 -8.23 -20.70 -8.84
CA ASN A 103 -7.20 -21.57 -8.32
C ASN A 103 -6.61 -22.48 -9.40
N LYS A 104 -7.42 -22.92 -10.34
CA LYS A 104 -6.94 -23.72 -11.47
C LYS A 104 -6.02 -22.94 -12.40
N LYS A 105 -6.18 -21.63 -12.45
CA LYS A 105 -5.32 -20.75 -13.24
C LYS A 105 -4.04 -20.36 -12.51
N VAL A 106 -4.02 -20.57 -11.25
CA VAL A 106 -2.89 -20.34 -10.38
C VAL A 106 -2.18 -21.66 -10.14
#